data_2a27979f5b49da2fcd7db010632396aa
#
_entry.id   2a27979f5b49da2fcd7db010632396aa
#
_cell.length_a   1.000
_cell.length_b   1.000
_cell.length_c   1.000
_cell.angle_alpha   90.00
_cell.angle_beta   90.00
_cell.angle_gamma   90.00
#
_symmetry.space_group_name_H-M   'P 1'
#
loop_
_entity.id
_entity.type
_entity.pdbx_description
1 polymer ?
#
loop_
_entity_poly.entity_id
_entity_poly.type
_entity_poly.pdbx_seq_one_letter_code
_entity_poly.pdbx_strand_id
1 'polypeptide(L)'
;MKVLVVGSGGREHAIVTSISKSDKVSKIYCAPGNAGIAALAECVDIGVMDFDKLVAFAKDKAVDLVVVAPDDPLVAGAVDAFEAAGIRAFGPRANAAIIEGSKAFSKDLMKKYGIPTAAYENFTDADSALKYLETATFPIVLKADGLALGKGVLICNDLEEAKAGVKEIMLDKHFGSAGNTMVIEEFMTGREVSVLCLSLIHISEPTRLLSIS
;
A
#
# COMPACT_ATOMS: atom_id res chain seq x y z
N MET A 1 -27.95 -6.08 0.73
CA MET A 1 -26.68 -6.46 0.05
C MET A 1 -25.87 -7.36 0.97
N LYS A 2 -25.25 -8.40 0.40
CA LYS A 2 -24.21 -9.19 1.06
C LYS A 2 -22.84 -8.61 0.72
N VAL A 3 -22.02 -8.34 1.70
CA VAL A 3 -20.70 -7.72 1.52
C VAL A 3 -19.62 -8.65 2.05
N LEU A 4 -18.53 -8.82 1.31
CA LEU A 4 -17.31 -9.48 1.76
C LEU A 4 -16.23 -8.42 1.97
N VAL A 5 -15.67 -8.33 3.18
CA VAL A 5 -14.50 -7.50 3.49
C VAL A 5 -13.27 -8.41 3.54
N VAL A 6 -12.27 -8.11 2.72
CA VAL A 6 -10.99 -8.84 2.72
C VAL A 6 -10.03 -8.14 3.67
N GLY A 7 -9.46 -8.88 4.62
CA GLY A 7 -8.49 -8.41 5.60
C GLY A 7 -8.82 -8.79 7.04
N SER A 8 -7.98 -8.35 7.98
CA SER A 8 -8.08 -8.75 9.40
C SER A 8 -7.64 -7.67 10.39
N GLY A 9 -7.28 -6.48 9.93
CA GLY A 9 -6.72 -5.42 10.75
C GLY A 9 -7.76 -4.46 11.33
N GLY A 10 -7.28 -3.38 11.93
CA GLY A 10 -8.12 -2.31 12.49
C GLY A 10 -8.89 -1.53 11.43
N ARG A 11 -8.31 -1.37 10.22
CA ARG A 11 -9.02 -0.76 9.06
C ARG A 11 -10.25 -1.56 8.68
N GLU A 12 -10.11 -2.86 8.52
CA GLU A 12 -11.20 -3.76 8.17
C GLU A 12 -12.27 -3.79 9.27
N HIS A 13 -11.87 -3.77 10.54
CA HIS A 13 -12.80 -3.68 11.65
C HIS A 13 -13.60 -2.37 11.60
N ALA A 14 -12.96 -1.24 11.33
CA ALA A 14 -13.64 0.05 11.20
C ALA A 14 -14.61 0.07 9.99
N ILE A 15 -14.21 -0.52 8.86
CA ILE A 15 -15.07 -0.68 7.67
C ILE A 15 -16.29 -1.53 8.04
N VAL A 16 -16.09 -2.72 8.62
CA VAL A 16 -17.17 -3.62 9.04
C VAL A 16 -18.12 -2.91 10.01
N THR A 17 -17.57 -2.20 11.01
CA THR A 17 -18.39 -1.41 11.97
C THR A 17 -19.19 -0.32 11.28
N SER A 18 -18.65 0.32 10.28
CA SER A 18 -19.35 1.36 9.53
C SER A 18 -20.49 0.79 8.68
N ILE A 19 -20.21 -0.25 7.90
CA ILE A 19 -21.21 -0.84 7.00
C ILE A 19 -22.28 -1.63 7.73
N SER A 20 -22.00 -2.16 8.93
CA SER A 20 -23.00 -2.87 9.76
C SER A 20 -24.16 -1.98 10.22
N LYS A 21 -23.97 -0.66 10.18
CA LYS A 21 -25.02 0.32 10.53
C LYS A 21 -25.96 0.64 9.37
N SER A 22 -25.67 0.13 8.18
CA SER A 22 -26.45 0.42 6.96
C SER A 22 -27.60 -0.57 6.82
N ASP A 23 -28.81 -0.06 6.67
CA ASP A 23 -30.03 -0.83 6.36
C ASP A 23 -29.97 -1.53 4.98
N LYS A 24 -29.05 -1.10 4.09
CA LYS A 24 -28.81 -1.73 2.79
C LYS A 24 -27.99 -3.00 2.88
N VAL A 25 -27.30 -3.26 3.99
CA VAL A 25 -26.43 -4.42 4.19
C VAL A 25 -27.18 -5.47 5.02
N SER A 26 -27.46 -6.61 4.41
CA SER A 26 -28.17 -7.72 5.05
C SER A 26 -27.26 -8.79 5.64
N LYS A 27 -26.00 -8.88 5.16
CA LYS A 27 -24.99 -9.83 5.64
C LYS A 27 -23.60 -9.31 5.36
N ILE A 28 -22.69 -9.48 6.33
CA ILE A 28 -21.27 -9.17 6.20
C ILE A 28 -20.48 -10.45 6.43
N TYR A 29 -19.56 -10.72 5.51
CA TYR A 29 -18.48 -11.70 5.64
C TYR A 29 -17.16 -10.97 5.76
N CYS A 30 -16.18 -11.54 6.45
CA CYS A 30 -14.83 -11.01 6.51
C CYS A 30 -13.80 -12.15 6.39
N ALA A 31 -12.81 -11.99 5.52
CA ALA A 31 -11.81 -13.01 5.26
C ALA A 31 -10.38 -12.45 5.40
N PRO A 32 -9.57 -12.96 6.36
CA PRO A 32 -9.94 -13.93 7.39
C PRO A 32 -10.72 -13.32 8.58
N GLY A 33 -10.70 -11.98 8.75
CA GLY A 33 -11.27 -11.30 9.88
C GLY A 33 -10.44 -11.46 11.17
N ASN A 34 -11.04 -11.05 12.29
CA ASN A 34 -10.46 -11.16 13.63
C ASN A 34 -11.58 -11.26 14.69
N ALA A 35 -11.20 -11.50 15.96
CA ALA A 35 -12.16 -11.67 17.05
C ALA A 35 -13.11 -10.46 17.24
N GLY A 36 -12.64 -9.23 17.03
CA GLY A 36 -13.49 -8.02 17.11
C GLY A 36 -14.49 -7.96 15.96
N ILE A 37 -14.06 -8.33 14.75
CA ILE A 37 -14.92 -8.38 13.56
C ILE A 37 -15.97 -9.48 13.69
N ALA A 38 -15.66 -10.59 14.33
CA ALA A 38 -16.56 -11.73 14.50
C ALA A 38 -17.85 -11.38 15.29
N ALA A 39 -17.84 -10.29 16.07
CA ALA A 39 -19.04 -9.78 16.72
C ALA A 39 -20.05 -9.13 15.76
N LEU A 40 -19.61 -8.72 14.56
CA LEU A 40 -20.40 -7.95 13.59
C LEU A 40 -20.55 -8.64 12.24
N ALA A 41 -19.66 -9.60 11.92
CA ALA A 41 -19.57 -10.26 10.63
C ALA A 41 -19.25 -11.75 10.81
N GLU A 42 -19.57 -12.55 9.80
CA GLU A 42 -19.13 -13.92 9.74
C GLU A 42 -17.68 -13.97 9.21
N CYS A 43 -16.75 -14.37 10.08
CA CYS A 43 -15.36 -14.55 9.68
C CYS A 43 -15.16 -15.88 8.94
N VAL A 44 -14.40 -15.84 7.85
CA VAL A 44 -14.15 -16.98 6.96
C VAL A 44 -12.65 -17.21 6.89
N ASP A 45 -12.19 -18.42 7.19
CA ASP A 45 -10.78 -18.78 7.19
C ASP A 45 -10.24 -18.93 5.74
N ILE A 46 -10.09 -17.78 5.07
CA ILE A 46 -9.47 -17.66 3.74
C ILE A 46 -8.44 -16.54 3.82
N GLY A 47 -7.21 -16.84 3.42
CA GLY A 47 -6.12 -15.85 3.39
C GLY A 47 -6.36 -14.74 2.37
N VAL A 48 -5.90 -13.53 2.67
CA VAL A 48 -6.11 -12.34 1.81
C VAL A 48 -5.49 -12.46 0.41
N MET A 49 -4.49 -13.32 0.25
CA MET A 49 -3.82 -13.60 -1.03
C MET A 49 -4.39 -14.81 -1.78
N ASP A 50 -5.36 -15.50 -1.23
CA ASP A 50 -5.94 -16.71 -1.82
C ASP A 50 -7.14 -16.36 -2.72
N PHE A 51 -6.84 -15.68 -3.83
CA PHE A 51 -7.87 -15.07 -4.69
C PHE A 51 -8.85 -16.09 -5.26
N ASP A 52 -8.37 -17.28 -5.61
CA ASP A 52 -9.25 -18.34 -6.16
C ASP A 52 -10.31 -18.74 -5.14
N LYS A 53 -9.93 -18.94 -3.88
CA LYS A 53 -10.87 -19.28 -2.81
C LYS A 53 -11.79 -18.12 -2.46
N LEU A 54 -11.26 -16.89 -2.42
CA LEU A 54 -12.06 -15.69 -2.16
C LEU A 54 -13.13 -15.50 -3.24
N VAL A 55 -12.77 -15.65 -4.52
CA VAL A 55 -13.70 -15.57 -5.65
C VAL A 55 -14.73 -16.70 -5.60
N ALA A 56 -14.29 -17.93 -5.35
CA ALA A 56 -15.22 -19.08 -5.23
C ALA A 56 -16.22 -18.88 -4.08
N PHE A 57 -15.75 -18.44 -2.92
CA PHE A 57 -16.59 -18.11 -1.77
C PHE A 57 -17.61 -17.01 -2.09
N ALA A 58 -17.14 -15.91 -2.73
CA ALA A 58 -18.00 -14.79 -3.08
C ALA A 58 -19.13 -15.22 -4.05
N LYS A 59 -18.83 -16.13 -5.00
CA LYS A 59 -19.84 -16.72 -5.90
C LYS A 59 -20.82 -17.62 -5.14
N ASP A 60 -20.31 -18.54 -4.29
CA ASP A 60 -21.15 -19.47 -3.51
C ASP A 60 -22.14 -18.74 -2.61
N LYS A 61 -21.69 -17.69 -1.96
CA LYS A 61 -22.52 -16.86 -1.05
C LYS A 61 -23.36 -15.82 -1.79
N ALA A 62 -23.20 -15.68 -3.09
CA ALA A 62 -23.82 -14.61 -3.89
C ALA A 62 -23.55 -13.23 -3.26
N VAL A 63 -22.27 -12.90 -3.08
CA VAL A 63 -21.81 -11.61 -2.57
C VAL A 63 -22.08 -10.52 -3.60
N ASP A 64 -22.69 -9.43 -3.18
CA ASP A 64 -23.03 -8.29 -4.05
C ASP A 64 -21.87 -7.31 -4.23
N LEU A 65 -21.00 -7.20 -3.22
CA LEU A 65 -19.86 -6.28 -3.21
C LEU A 65 -18.72 -6.86 -2.37
N VAL A 66 -17.52 -6.81 -2.91
CA VAL A 66 -16.29 -7.09 -2.18
C VAL A 66 -15.56 -5.79 -1.86
N VAL A 67 -15.03 -5.65 -0.64
CA VAL A 67 -14.17 -4.54 -0.22
C VAL A 67 -12.79 -5.11 0.07
N VAL A 68 -11.79 -4.72 -0.72
CA VAL A 68 -10.40 -5.12 -0.52
C VAL A 68 -9.68 -3.96 0.18
N ALA A 69 -9.29 -4.16 1.44
CA ALA A 69 -8.73 -3.09 2.25
C ALA A 69 -7.19 -3.14 2.41
N PRO A 70 -6.52 -4.31 2.51
CA PRO A 70 -5.08 -4.37 2.67
C PRO A 70 -4.33 -4.06 1.37
N ASP A 71 -3.14 -3.51 1.50
CA ASP A 71 -2.32 -3.05 0.38
C ASP A 71 -1.78 -4.22 -0.46
N ASP A 72 -1.28 -5.30 0.20
CA ASP A 72 -0.71 -6.47 -0.48
C ASP A 72 -1.66 -7.10 -1.52
N PRO A 73 -2.91 -7.48 -1.18
CA PRO A 73 -3.83 -8.05 -2.16
C PRO A 73 -4.26 -7.04 -3.23
N LEU A 74 -4.32 -5.74 -2.94
CA LEU A 74 -4.62 -4.71 -3.95
C LEU A 74 -3.52 -4.65 -5.00
N VAL A 75 -2.26 -4.58 -4.57
CA VAL A 75 -1.09 -4.56 -5.46
C VAL A 75 -0.99 -5.86 -6.26
N ALA A 76 -1.34 -6.99 -5.65
CA ALA A 76 -1.34 -8.30 -6.31
C ALA A 76 -2.54 -8.53 -7.25
N GLY A 77 -3.51 -7.60 -7.36
CA GLY A 77 -4.59 -7.67 -8.32
C GLY A 77 -5.86 -8.35 -7.83
N ALA A 78 -6.13 -8.36 -6.52
CA ALA A 78 -7.37 -8.94 -5.98
C ALA A 78 -8.63 -8.34 -6.61
N VAL A 79 -8.67 -7.01 -6.82
CA VAL A 79 -9.81 -6.34 -7.47
C VAL A 79 -9.98 -6.82 -8.90
N ASP A 80 -8.88 -6.94 -9.65
CA ASP A 80 -8.90 -7.43 -11.03
C ASP A 80 -9.45 -8.87 -11.09
N ALA A 81 -9.07 -9.73 -10.12
CA ALA A 81 -9.58 -11.11 -10.04
C ALA A 81 -11.08 -11.17 -9.76
N PHE A 82 -11.62 -10.35 -8.85
CA PHE A 82 -13.05 -10.28 -8.59
C PHE A 82 -13.82 -9.75 -9.79
N GLU A 83 -13.36 -8.67 -10.41
CA GLU A 83 -14.01 -8.08 -11.57
C GLU A 83 -14.00 -9.02 -12.78
N ALA A 84 -12.88 -9.73 -13.03
CA ALA A 84 -12.81 -10.75 -14.07
C ALA A 84 -13.81 -11.91 -13.83
N ALA A 85 -14.14 -12.17 -12.57
CA ALA A 85 -15.16 -13.16 -12.18
C ALA A 85 -16.60 -12.63 -12.21
N GLY A 86 -16.82 -11.35 -12.62
CA GLY A 86 -18.11 -10.69 -12.67
C GLY A 86 -18.63 -10.21 -11.31
N ILE A 87 -17.77 -10.11 -10.30
CA ILE A 87 -18.10 -9.67 -8.94
C ILE A 87 -17.66 -8.23 -8.77
N ARG A 88 -18.56 -7.36 -8.30
CA ARG A 88 -18.20 -5.97 -8.01
C ARG A 88 -17.22 -5.91 -6.84
N ALA A 89 -16.13 -5.16 -7.02
CA ALA A 89 -15.14 -4.95 -5.97
C ALA A 89 -14.88 -3.45 -5.76
N PHE A 90 -14.65 -3.07 -4.51
CA PHE A 90 -14.20 -1.75 -4.12
C PHE A 90 -12.73 -1.82 -3.71
N GLY A 91 -11.93 -1.02 -4.39
CA GLY A 91 -10.48 -0.90 -4.24
C GLY A 91 -9.84 -0.53 -5.58
N PRO A 92 -8.60 -0.06 -5.59
CA PRO A 92 -7.86 0.16 -6.82
C PRO A 92 -7.50 -1.16 -7.50
N ARG A 93 -7.51 -1.19 -8.83
CA ARG A 93 -6.91 -2.28 -9.61
C ARG A 93 -5.39 -2.26 -9.46
N ALA A 94 -4.72 -3.36 -9.78
CA ALA A 94 -3.27 -3.49 -9.66
C ALA A 94 -2.49 -2.37 -10.36
N ASN A 95 -2.94 -1.93 -11.55
CA ASN A 95 -2.32 -0.86 -12.31
C ASN A 95 -2.39 0.53 -11.63
N ALA A 96 -3.31 0.73 -10.68
CA ALA A 96 -3.40 1.93 -9.86
C ALA A 96 -2.77 1.70 -8.47
N ALA A 97 -2.95 0.50 -7.90
CA ALA A 97 -2.38 0.12 -6.61
C ALA A 97 -0.84 0.13 -6.62
N ILE A 98 -0.20 0.03 -7.79
CA ILE A 98 1.25 0.14 -7.95
C ILE A 98 1.82 1.45 -7.37
N ILE A 99 1.02 2.52 -7.27
CA ILE A 99 1.42 3.78 -6.64
C ILE A 99 1.84 3.55 -5.18
N GLU A 100 1.17 2.66 -4.46
CA GLU A 100 1.56 2.23 -3.11
C GLU A 100 2.59 1.10 -3.17
N GLY A 101 2.46 0.21 -4.15
CA GLY A 101 3.26 -0.99 -4.28
C GLY A 101 4.70 -0.77 -4.72
N SER A 102 5.03 0.37 -5.34
CA SER A 102 6.38 0.70 -5.80
C SER A 102 6.72 2.17 -5.54
N LYS A 103 7.72 2.38 -4.70
CA LYS A 103 8.24 3.72 -4.39
C LYS A 103 8.91 4.33 -5.62
N ALA A 104 9.66 3.53 -6.37
CA ALA A 104 10.32 3.96 -7.61
C ALA A 104 9.28 4.44 -8.63
N PHE A 105 8.23 3.65 -8.86
CA PHE A 105 7.12 4.05 -9.74
C PHE A 105 6.46 5.35 -9.29
N SER A 106 6.15 5.46 -7.99
CA SER A 106 5.50 6.67 -7.43
C SER A 106 6.38 7.91 -7.58
N LYS A 107 7.68 7.77 -7.36
CA LYS A 107 8.64 8.87 -7.55
C LYS A 107 8.71 9.30 -9.01
N ASP A 108 8.81 8.35 -9.93
CA ASP A 108 8.83 8.63 -11.37
C ASP A 108 7.52 9.28 -11.85
N LEU A 109 6.39 8.83 -11.31
CA LEU A 109 5.08 9.44 -11.57
C LEU A 109 5.03 10.89 -11.07
N MET A 110 5.50 11.15 -9.84
CA MET A 110 5.55 12.50 -9.28
C MET A 110 6.45 13.41 -10.10
N LYS A 111 7.65 12.94 -10.49
CA LYS A 111 8.58 13.67 -11.36
C LYS A 111 7.95 13.98 -12.71
N LYS A 112 7.31 12.99 -13.34
CA LYS A 112 6.63 13.15 -14.64
C LYS A 112 5.56 14.23 -14.65
N TYR A 113 4.79 14.35 -13.56
CA TYR A 113 3.67 15.27 -13.46
C TYR A 113 3.98 16.53 -12.64
N GLY A 114 5.23 16.77 -12.26
CA GLY A 114 5.65 17.95 -11.51
C GLY A 114 5.06 18.01 -10.09
N ILE A 115 4.75 16.86 -9.50
CA ILE A 115 4.25 16.77 -8.11
C ILE A 115 5.46 16.91 -7.18
N PRO A 116 5.45 17.86 -6.22
CA PRO A 116 6.55 18.06 -5.29
C PRO A 116 6.87 16.78 -4.49
N THR A 117 8.13 16.40 -4.49
CA THR A 117 8.64 15.27 -3.72
C THR A 117 10.13 15.49 -3.44
N ALA A 118 10.70 14.76 -2.46
CA ALA A 118 12.14 14.74 -2.21
C ALA A 118 12.93 14.40 -3.49
N ALA A 119 14.06 15.03 -3.71
CA ALA A 119 14.98 14.65 -4.78
C ALA A 119 15.36 13.17 -4.60
N TYR A 120 15.47 12.43 -5.70
CA TYR A 120 15.67 10.99 -5.65
C TYR A 120 16.35 10.46 -6.90
N GLU A 121 16.96 9.29 -6.76
CA GLU A 121 17.40 8.44 -7.88
C GLU A 121 17.05 6.98 -7.58
N ASN A 122 16.72 6.23 -8.66
CA ASN A 122 16.37 4.82 -8.59
C ASN A 122 17.56 3.97 -9.07
N PHE A 123 17.83 2.88 -8.34
CA PHE A 123 18.94 1.96 -8.64
C PHE A 123 18.44 0.52 -8.68
N THR A 124 18.85 -0.22 -9.71
CA THR A 124 18.58 -1.66 -9.87
C THR A 124 19.81 -2.51 -9.68
N ASP A 125 20.98 -1.88 -9.51
CA ASP A 125 22.25 -2.53 -9.21
C ASP A 125 23.01 -1.79 -8.11
N ALA A 126 23.72 -2.55 -7.28
CA ALA A 126 24.41 -2.01 -6.11
C ALA A 126 25.64 -1.16 -6.49
N ASP A 127 26.33 -1.48 -7.58
CA ASP A 127 27.55 -0.75 -7.97
C ASP A 127 27.24 0.68 -8.39
N SER A 128 26.17 0.88 -9.17
CA SER A 128 25.67 2.21 -9.54
C SER A 128 25.21 2.99 -8.32
N ALA A 129 24.52 2.36 -7.37
CA ALA A 129 24.11 2.98 -6.13
C ALA A 129 25.33 3.44 -5.30
N LEU A 130 26.32 2.56 -5.11
CA LEU A 130 27.54 2.88 -4.38
C LEU A 130 28.31 4.04 -5.02
N LYS A 131 28.41 4.06 -6.36
CA LYS A 131 29.06 5.15 -7.08
C LYS A 131 28.32 6.48 -6.90
N TYR A 132 27.01 6.48 -6.90
CA TYR A 132 26.21 7.67 -6.65
C TYR A 132 26.47 8.23 -5.23
N LEU A 133 26.60 7.37 -4.22
CA LEU A 133 26.85 7.75 -2.83
C LEU A 133 28.18 8.51 -2.65
N GLU A 134 29.19 8.29 -3.50
CA GLU A 134 30.47 9.00 -3.43
C GLU A 134 30.34 10.52 -3.63
N THR A 135 29.25 10.95 -4.29
CA THR A 135 28.98 12.36 -4.60
C THR A 135 27.74 12.89 -3.88
N ALA A 136 27.06 12.06 -3.09
CA ALA A 136 25.83 12.42 -2.39
C ALA A 136 26.12 13.35 -1.21
N THR A 137 25.13 14.20 -0.89
CA THR A 137 25.15 15.04 0.31
C THR A 137 24.38 14.35 1.43
N PHE A 138 24.98 14.23 2.60
CA PHE A 138 24.38 13.57 3.75
C PHE A 138 23.69 14.56 4.71
N PRO A 139 22.67 14.13 5.48
CA PRO A 139 22.08 12.78 5.51
C PRO A 139 21.24 12.47 4.27
N ILE A 140 21.06 11.15 3.97
CA ILE A 140 20.21 10.64 2.89
C ILE A 140 19.29 9.53 3.40
N VAL A 141 18.30 9.16 2.58
CA VAL A 141 17.37 8.08 2.91
C VAL A 141 17.45 7.01 1.82
N LEU A 142 17.73 5.78 2.23
CA LEU A 142 17.69 4.60 1.38
C LEU A 142 16.36 3.87 1.59
N LYS A 143 15.66 3.53 0.52
CA LYS A 143 14.38 2.82 0.57
C LYS A 143 14.39 1.61 -0.35
N ALA A 144 14.11 0.42 0.20
CA ALA A 144 13.78 -0.74 -0.62
C ALA A 144 12.45 -0.46 -1.37
N ASP A 145 12.38 -0.85 -2.65
CA ASP A 145 11.16 -0.74 -3.43
C ASP A 145 10.15 -1.82 -3.03
N GLY A 146 8.86 -1.48 -3.00
CA GLY A 146 7.82 -2.40 -2.55
C GLY A 146 7.29 -2.08 -1.16
N LEU A 147 6.33 -2.90 -0.71
CA LEU A 147 5.60 -2.65 0.55
C LEU A 147 6.46 -2.83 1.80
N ALA A 148 7.45 -3.73 1.79
CA ALA A 148 8.47 -3.96 2.83
C ALA A 148 7.98 -3.82 4.29
N LEU A 149 6.68 -3.89 4.54
CA LEU A 149 6.00 -3.74 5.85
C LEU A 149 6.46 -2.50 6.65
N GLY A 150 6.82 -1.42 5.97
CA GLY A 150 7.30 -0.18 6.58
C GLY A 150 8.74 -0.25 7.14
N LYS A 151 9.46 -1.37 6.95
CA LYS A 151 10.81 -1.58 7.52
C LYS A 151 11.95 -1.33 6.53
N GLY A 152 11.66 -1.17 5.25
CA GLY A 152 12.67 -1.01 4.19
C GLY A 152 13.15 0.43 4.02
N VAL A 153 13.30 1.23 5.08
CA VAL A 153 13.75 2.62 5.04
C VAL A 153 14.90 2.80 6.03
N LEU A 154 16.05 3.27 5.54
CA LEU A 154 17.25 3.55 6.31
C LEU A 154 17.63 5.02 6.15
N ILE A 155 17.82 5.73 7.25
CA ILE A 155 18.37 7.09 7.25
C ILE A 155 19.87 6.93 7.52
N CYS A 156 20.70 7.46 6.61
CA CYS A 156 22.14 7.34 6.65
C CYS A 156 22.75 8.72 6.83
N ASN A 157 23.53 8.89 7.89
CA ASN A 157 24.14 10.16 8.25
C ASN A 157 25.48 10.41 7.55
N ASP A 158 26.11 9.33 7.07
CA ASP A 158 27.39 9.36 6.39
C ASP A 158 27.50 8.27 5.30
N LEU A 159 28.62 8.31 4.58
CA LEU A 159 28.90 7.40 3.47
C LEU A 159 28.99 5.93 3.92
N GLU A 160 29.57 5.67 5.08
CA GLU A 160 29.79 4.30 5.54
C GLU A 160 28.45 3.64 5.96
N GLU A 161 27.58 4.38 6.66
CA GLU A 161 26.20 3.93 6.94
C GLU A 161 25.44 3.66 5.63
N ALA A 162 25.57 4.53 4.64
CA ALA A 162 24.89 4.37 3.37
C ALA A 162 25.40 3.16 2.57
N LYS A 163 26.71 2.91 2.53
CA LYS A 163 27.29 1.71 1.92
C LYS A 163 26.79 0.42 2.59
N ALA A 164 26.73 0.42 3.93
CA ALA A 164 26.17 -0.69 4.68
C ALA A 164 24.68 -0.91 4.35
N GLY A 165 23.90 0.17 4.22
CA GLY A 165 22.50 0.11 3.81
C GLY A 165 22.29 -0.42 2.40
N VAL A 166 23.12 -0.04 1.42
CA VAL A 166 23.09 -0.61 0.07
C VAL A 166 23.32 -2.11 0.11
N LYS A 167 24.32 -2.55 0.89
CA LYS A 167 24.60 -3.97 1.05
C LYS A 167 23.41 -4.71 1.65
N GLU A 168 22.85 -4.21 2.73
CA GLU A 168 21.70 -4.81 3.42
C GLU A 168 20.48 -4.93 2.49
N ILE A 169 20.15 -3.87 1.75
CA ILE A 169 18.96 -3.84 0.89
C ILE A 169 19.17 -4.67 -0.37
N MET A 170 20.26 -4.42 -1.13
CA MET A 170 20.41 -4.93 -2.50
C MET A 170 21.19 -6.24 -2.57
N LEU A 171 22.20 -6.45 -1.72
CA LEU A 171 23.07 -7.63 -1.79
C LEU A 171 22.58 -8.75 -0.86
N ASP A 172 22.36 -8.43 0.42
CA ASP A 172 21.91 -9.40 1.41
C ASP A 172 20.41 -9.69 1.28
N LYS A 173 19.68 -8.85 0.51
CA LYS A 173 18.25 -8.98 0.22
C LYS A 173 17.38 -9.18 1.46
N HIS A 174 17.68 -8.45 2.52
CA HIS A 174 16.94 -8.53 3.78
C HIS A 174 15.43 -8.31 3.60
N PHE A 175 15.05 -7.57 2.54
CA PHE A 175 13.65 -7.29 2.19
C PHE A 175 13.16 -8.13 0.99
N GLY A 176 13.79 -9.26 0.71
CA GLY A 176 13.42 -10.15 -0.38
C GLY A 176 13.46 -9.44 -1.75
N SER A 177 12.41 -9.63 -2.57
CA SER A 177 12.31 -9.03 -3.90
C SER A 177 12.21 -7.49 -3.86
N ALA A 178 11.78 -6.88 -2.76
CA ALA A 178 11.76 -5.43 -2.59
C ALA A 178 13.17 -4.81 -2.65
N GLY A 179 14.21 -5.58 -2.32
CA GLY A 179 15.62 -5.17 -2.45
C GLY A 179 16.18 -5.24 -3.89
N ASN A 180 15.40 -5.62 -4.89
CA ASN A 180 15.86 -5.62 -6.28
C ASN A 180 15.95 -4.20 -6.86
N THR A 181 15.18 -3.27 -6.33
CA THR A 181 15.23 -1.84 -6.66
C THR A 181 15.37 -1.06 -5.38
N MET A 182 16.20 -0.04 -5.40
CA MET A 182 16.38 0.87 -4.27
C MET A 182 16.17 2.30 -4.74
N VAL A 183 15.48 3.08 -3.91
CA VAL A 183 15.32 4.52 -4.08
C VAL A 183 16.23 5.22 -3.07
N ILE A 184 17.10 6.09 -3.55
CA ILE A 184 17.91 6.99 -2.71
C ILE A 184 17.27 8.37 -2.77
N GLU A 185 16.95 8.93 -1.61
CA GLU A 185 16.27 10.22 -1.50
C GLU A 185 17.07 11.19 -0.64
N GLU A 186 16.92 12.48 -0.90
CA GLU A 186 17.35 13.51 0.03
C GLU A 186 16.61 13.39 1.37
N PHE A 187 17.30 13.70 2.45
CA PHE A 187 16.69 13.76 3.77
C PHE A 187 15.98 15.11 3.94
N MET A 188 14.66 15.09 3.95
CA MET A 188 13.87 16.30 4.20
C MET A 188 13.77 16.58 5.69
N THR A 189 13.93 17.83 6.06
CA THR A 189 13.71 18.33 7.43
C THR A 189 12.46 19.18 7.48
N GLY A 190 11.76 19.18 8.62
CA GLY A 190 10.59 20.01 8.80
C GLY A 190 9.58 19.38 9.74
N ARG A 191 8.40 20.00 9.81
CA ARG A 191 7.28 19.46 10.57
C ARG A 191 6.51 18.47 9.70
N GLU A 192 6.41 17.23 10.17
CA GLU A 192 5.64 16.20 9.48
C GLU A 192 4.13 16.44 9.63
N VAL A 193 3.40 16.36 8.53
CA VAL A 193 1.93 16.49 8.49
C VAL A 193 1.36 15.43 7.57
N SER A 194 0.36 14.69 8.04
CA SER A 194 -0.42 13.77 7.21
C SER A 194 -1.70 14.44 6.75
N VAL A 195 -1.97 14.39 5.45
CA VAL A 195 -3.20 14.93 4.85
C VAL A 195 -3.95 13.78 4.18
N LEU A 196 -5.17 13.50 4.68
CA LEU A 196 -6.06 12.51 4.09
C LEU A 196 -7.18 13.23 3.35
N CYS A 197 -7.31 12.93 2.05
CA CYS A 197 -8.34 13.50 1.21
C CYS A 197 -9.20 12.41 0.59
N LEU A 198 -10.51 12.62 0.57
CA LEU A 198 -11.44 11.86 -0.24
C LEU A 198 -11.90 12.75 -1.39
N SER A 199 -11.58 12.36 -2.63
CA SER A 199 -11.91 13.13 -3.82
C SER A 199 -12.53 12.25 -4.90
N LEU A 200 -13.38 12.85 -5.73
CA LEU A 200 -13.91 12.26 -6.95
C LEU A 200 -13.25 12.92 -8.15
N ILE A 201 -13.16 12.22 -9.28
CA ILE A 201 -12.48 12.69 -10.51
C ILE A 201 -12.94 14.08 -11.01
N HIS A 202 -14.14 14.51 -10.65
CA HIS A 202 -14.70 15.82 -11.05
C HIS A 202 -14.78 16.81 -9.88
N ILE A 203 -14.27 16.50 -8.71
CA ILE A 203 -14.24 17.36 -7.54
C ILE A 203 -12.78 17.63 -7.20
N SER A 204 -12.21 18.68 -7.80
CA SER A 204 -10.88 19.20 -7.47
C SER A 204 -11.00 20.53 -6.74
N GLU A 205 -11.75 20.57 -5.64
CA GLU A 205 -11.75 21.74 -4.78
C GLU A 205 -10.68 21.57 -3.71
N PRO A 206 -9.78 22.57 -3.51
CA PRO A 206 -8.88 22.55 -2.38
C PRO A 206 -9.73 22.72 -1.11
N THR A 207 -10.02 21.64 -0.44
CA THR A 207 -10.61 21.67 0.89
C THR A 207 -9.66 22.44 1.81
N ARG A 208 -10.12 23.52 2.42
CA ARG A 208 -9.39 24.23 3.48
C ARG A 208 -9.00 23.20 4.53
N LEU A 209 -7.70 23.08 4.79
CA LEU A 209 -7.19 22.40 5.96
C LEU A 209 -7.81 23.05 7.20
N LEU A 210 -8.71 22.35 7.86
CA LEU A 210 -9.07 22.69 9.22
C LEU A 210 -7.86 22.32 10.07
N SER A 211 -7.13 23.34 10.55
CA SER A 211 -6.07 23.13 11.52
C SER A 211 -6.69 22.53 12.77
N ILE A 212 -6.36 21.28 13.05
CA ILE A 212 -6.61 20.69 14.35
C ILE A 212 -5.47 21.18 15.24
N SER A 213 -5.79 22.10 16.15
CA SER A 213 -4.92 22.54 17.25
C SER A 213 -4.81 21.43 18.29
#